data_fc28e5d6eb6a47f41346a20bd9555fe8
#
_entry.id   fc28e5d6eb6a47f41346a20bd9555fe8
#
_cell.length_a   1.000
_cell.length_b   1.000
_cell.length_c   1.000
_cell.angle_alpha   90.00
_cell.angle_beta   90.00
_cell.angle_gamma   90.00
#
_symmetry.space_group_name_H-M   'P 1'
#
loop_
_entity.id
_entity.type
_entity.pdbx_description
1 polymer ?
#
loop_
_entity_poly.entity_id
_entity_poly.type
_entity_poly.pdbx_seq_one_letter_code
_entity_poly.pdbx_strand_id
1 'polypeptide(L)'
;MIEKKMTNNKLFLIPLVFFASSAGLGLLIRFSQVYGPVFTGFQNLLQAHSHVTFLGWGFLAVLLLIHDYFEIPFDKKYKWFWSILVLTVMGLLIFFPIYGYTLIPISFLVLFLLVSYFYLGRLLNCIQGAQGFEYSLLRFGIYYYFLSSLAVWFVPVVLLKFGKNILYYDLVYFYLHFLYNGFFVFVLFSLFIKSLLLDRTDFEYQYIKKGLFLINLAVIPTFFLSVYWHTSNSIVVAVGSAGAVFQMLALLFLSKGLVRGKAAIF
;
A
#
# COMPACT_ATOMS: atom_id res chain seq x y z
N MET A 1 24.53 16.64 19.50
CA MET A 1 23.30 17.03 18.79
C MET A 1 23.56 16.73 17.33
N ILE A 2 23.20 15.50 16.89
CA ILE A 2 23.39 15.06 15.50
C ILE A 2 22.30 15.77 14.70
N GLU A 3 22.67 16.62 13.78
CA GLU A 3 21.76 17.25 12.82
C GLU A 3 21.03 16.12 12.10
N LYS A 4 19.74 15.94 12.43
CA LYS A 4 18.83 15.00 11.78
C LYS A 4 18.76 15.39 10.31
N LYS A 5 19.50 14.72 9.46
CA LYS A 5 19.51 14.94 8.01
C LYS A 5 18.18 14.44 7.44
N MET A 6 17.15 15.23 7.68
CA MET A 6 15.81 15.00 7.15
C MET A 6 15.88 14.88 5.63
N THR A 7 15.16 13.93 5.10
CA THR A 7 14.85 13.86 3.66
C THR A 7 14.41 15.26 3.25
N ASN A 8 15.01 15.81 2.21
CA ASN A 8 14.74 17.20 1.80
C ASN A 8 13.22 17.41 1.69
N ASN A 9 12.65 18.29 2.53
CA ASN A 9 11.20 18.55 2.60
C ASN A 9 10.57 18.83 1.22
N LYS A 10 11.35 19.33 0.26
CA LYS A 10 10.92 19.54 -1.12
C LYS A 10 10.54 18.26 -1.87
N LEU A 11 11.09 17.10 -1.47
CA LEU A 11 10.71 15.82 -2.10
C LEU A 11 9.27 15.42 -1.78
N PHE A 12 8.74 15.79 -0.61
CA PHE A 12 7.34 15.54 -0.24
C PHE A 12 6.34 16.32 -1.10
N LEU A 13 6.77 17.38 -1.79
CA LEU A 13 5.89 18.09 -2.73
C LEU A 13 5.49 17.20 -3.92
N ILE A 14 6.33 16.24 -4.32
CA ILE A 14 6.05 15.37 -5.47
C ILE A 14 4.82 14.46 -5.22
N PRO A 15 4.75 13.66 -4.13
CA PRO A 15 3.53 12.92 -3.81
C PRO A 15 2.31 13.82 -3.61
N LEU A 16 2.46 15.02 -3.04
CA LEU A 16 1.36 15.97 -2.89
C LEU A 16 0.83 16.49 -4.22
N VAL A 17 1.69 16.70 -5.21
CA VAL A 17 1.28 17.04 -6.58
C VAL A 17 0.49 15.90 -7.20
N PHE A 18 0.93 14.65 -7.04
CA PHE A 18 0.16 13.49 -7.51
C PHE A 18 -1.17 13.32 -6.77
N PHE A 19 -1.22 13.63 -5.47
CA PHE A 19 -2.48 13.67 -4.73
C PHE A 19 -3.45 14.70 -5.31
N ALA A 20 -3.00 15.93 -5.53
CA ALA A 20 -3.81 16.97 -6.12
C ALA A 20 -4.27 16.61 -7.54
N SER A 21 -3.38 16.04 -8.38
CA SER A 21 -3.72 15.56 -9.72
C SER A 21 -4.76 14.44 -9.66
N SER A 22 -4.60 13.48 -8.75
CA SER A 22 -5.56 12.41 -8.55
C SER A 22 -6.92 12.93 -8.06
N ALA A 23 -6.93 13.90 -7.14
CA ALA A 23 -8.17 14.54 -6.69
C ALA A 23 -8.89 15.24 -7.85
N GLY A 24 -8.15 15.94 -8.73
CA GLY A 24 -8.67 16.53 -9.95
C GLY A 24 -9.31 15.50 -10.90
N LEU A 25 -8.63 14.36 -11.13
CA LEU A 25 -9.19 13.25 -11.90
C LEU A 25 -10.47 12.70 -11.26
N GLY A 26 -10.48 12.54 -9.91
CA GLY A 26 -11.66 12.10 -9.16
C GLY A 26 -12.85 13.07 -9.31
N LEU A 27 -12.59 14.37 -9.30
CA LEU A 27 -13.60 15.40 -9.55
C LEU A 27 -14.19 15.29 -10.97
N LEU A 28 -13.34 15.10 -11.99
CA LEU A 28 -13.77 14.89 -13.38
C LEU A 28 -14.64 13.63 -13.54
N ILE A 29 -14.27 12.54 -12.84
CA ILE A 29 -15.07 11.30 -12.80
C ILE A 29 -16.46 11.56 -12.22
N ARG A 30 -16.55 12.27 -11.08
CA ARG A 30 -17.82 12.63 -10.45
C ARG A 30 -18.66 13.54 -11.33
N PHE A 31 -18.03 14.54 -11.93
CA PHE A 31 -18.70 15.43 -12.88
C PHE A 31 -19.31 14.66 -14.06
N SER A 32 -18.53 13.74 -14.64
CA SER A 32 -19.00 12.88 -15.76
C SER A 32 -20.17 11.95 -15.37
N GLN A 33 -20.24 11.54 -14.10
CA GLN A 33 -21.36 10.73 -13.60
C GLN A 33 -22.68 11.52 -13.50
N VAL A 34 -22.57 12.82 -13.17
CA VAL A 34 -23.76 13.68 -12.95
C VAL A 34 -24.26 14.30 -14.26
N TYR A 35 -23.35 14.81 -15.09
CA TYR A 35 -23.69 15.60 -16.27
C TYR A 35 -23.49 14.85 -17.60
N GLY A 36 -23.07 13.60 -17.55
CA GLY A 36 -22.74 12.80 -18.72
C GLY A 36 -21.22 12.82 -19.02
N PRO A 37 -20.76 11.92 -19.91
CA PRO A 37 -19.34 11.74 -20.19
C PRO A 37 -18.74 12.99 -20.83
N VAL A 38 -17.85 13.64 -20.08
CA VAL A 38 -17.08 14.81 -20.57
C VAL A 38 -15.98 14.37 -21.55
N PHE A 39 -15.52 13.11 -21.42
CA PHE A 39 -14.48 12.51 -22.26
C PHE A 39 -14.90 11.11 -22.74
N THR A 40 -14.55 10.81 -23.98
CA THR A 40 -14.60 9.45 -24.52
C THR A 40 -13.49 8.66 -23.80
N GLY A 41 -13.83 7.83 -22.82
CA GLY A 41 -12.83 7.06 -22.10
C GLY A 41 -12.96 7.13 -20.57
N PHE A 42 -14.19 7.23 -20.06
CA PHE A 42 -14.48 7.22 -18.63
C PHE A 42 -13.71 6.13 -17.86
N GLN A 43 -13.62 4.91 -18.42
CA GLN A 43 -12.89 3.80 -17.82
C GLN A 43 -11.37 4.10 -17.71
N ASN A 44 -10.79 4.74 -18.73
CA ASN A 44 -9.38 5.09 -18.72
C ASN A 44 -9.09 6.15 -17.66
N LEU A 45 -9.99 7.11 -17.50
CA LEU A 45 -9.90 8.17 -16.48
C LEU A 45 -9.97 7.55 -15.06
N LEU A 46 -10.88 6.59 -14.85
CA LEU A 46 -11.00 5.85 -13.58
C LEU A 46 -9.72 5.08 -13.24
N GLN A 47 -9.12 4.42 -14.25
CA GLN A 47 -7.86 3.69 -14.06
C GLN A 47 -6.70 4.66 -13.78
N ALA A 48 -6.61 5.78 -14.52
CA ALA A 48 -5.60 6.81 -14.27
C ALA A 48 -5.68 7.35 -12.83
N HIS A 49 -6.89 7.71 -12.38
CA HIS A 49 -7.15 8.14 -11.02
C HIS A 49 -6.64 7.12 -9.99
N SER A 50 -7.02 5.86 -10.15
CA SER A 50 -6.63 4.80 -9.21
C SER A 50 -5.11 4.60 -9.16
N HIS A 51 -4.44 4.47 -10.32
CA HIS A 51 -3.00 4.23 -10.35
C HIS A 51 -2.20 5.44 -9.83
N VAL A 52 -2.58 6.67 -10.18
CA VAL A 52 -1.90 7.86 -9.68
C VAL A 52 -2.11 8.03 -8.18
N THR A 53 -3.30 7.71 -7.65
CA THR A 53 -3.57 7.72 -6.20
C THR A 53 -2.64 6.75 -5.46
N PHE A 54 -2.59 5.49 -5.89
CA PHE A 54 -1.85 4.47 -5.13
C PHE A 54 -0.35 4.53 -5.35
N LEU A 55 0.08 4.68 -6.60
CA LEU A 55 1.49 4.64 -6.96
C LEU A 55 2.14 6.02 -6.79
N GLY A 56 1.47 7.09 -7.20
CA GLY A 56 2.01 8.45 -7.18
C GLY A 56 1.94 9.12 -5.82
N TRP A 57 0.79 9.05 -5.15
CA TRP A 57 0.66 9.62 -3.82
C TRP A 57 1.02 8.61 -2.74
N GLY A 58 0.23 7.54 -2.58
CA GLY A 58 0.38 6.61 -1.46
C GLY A 58 1.76 5.97 -1.38
N PHE A 59 2.19 5.29 -2.43
CA PHE A 59 3.45 4.55 -2.44
C PHE A 59 4.67 5.47 -2.31
N LEU A 60 4.75 6.55 -3.10
CA LEU A 60 5.86 7.48 -3.02
C LEU A 60 5.93 8.19 -1.66
N ALA A 61 4.79 8.59 -1.08
CA ALA A 61 4.77 9.23 0.23
C ALA A 61 5.28 8.29 1.33
N VAL A 62 4.82 7.03 1.36
CA VAL A 62 5.29 6.05 2.37
C VAL A 62 6.78 5.76 2.22
N LEU A 63 7.34 5.70 1.00
CA LEU A 63 8.77 5.51 0.82
C LEU A 63 9.59 6.63 1.47
N LEU A 64 9.20 7.90 1.28
CA LEU A 64 9.87 9.04 1.92
C LEU A 64 9.73 9.00 3.45
N LEU A 65 8.53 8.68 3.95
CA LEU A 65 8.30 8.54 5.39
C LEU A 65 9.16 7.43 6.01
N ILE A 66 9.34 6.30 5.32
CA ILE A 66 10.22 5.23 5.78
C ILE A 66 11.66 5.75 5.92
N HIS A 67 12.17 6.47 4.92
CA HIS A 67 13.52 7.04 5.01
C HIS A 67 13.67 8.02 6.16
N ASP A 68 12.65 8.83 6.41
CA ASP A 68 12.69 9.85 7.46
C ASP A 68 12.59 9.24 8.86
N TYR A 69 11.57 8.41 9.10
CA TYR A 69 11.32 7.81 10.41
C TYR A 69 12.33 6.74 10.82
N PHE A 70 12.82 5.95 9.87
CA PHE A 70 13.81 4.90 10.13
C PHE A 70 15.26 5.36 9.92
N GLU A 71 15.46 6.67 9.64
CA GLU A 71 16.76 7.30 9.46
C GLU A 71 17.63 6.59 8.40
N ILE A 72 17.00 6.03 7.36
CA ILE A 72 17.69 5.35 6.28
C ILE A 72 18.22 6.40 5.29
N PRO A 73 19.53 6.41 4.99
CA PRO A 73 20.11 7.41 4.09
C PRO A 73 19.48 7.36 2.68
N PHE A 74 19.00 8.51 2.19
CA PHE A 74 18.45 8.65 0.83
C PHE A 74 19.60 8.94 -0.15
N ASP A 75 20.41 7.91 -0.41
CA ASP A 75 21.63 7.97 -1.21
C ASP A 75 21.37 8.07 -2.73
N LYS A 76 22.46 8.11 -3.54
CA LYS A 76 22.38 8.23 -4.99
C LYS A 76 21.54 7.10 -5.65
N LYS A 77 21.62 5.86 -5.13
CA LYS A 77 20.84 4.73 -5.69
C LYS A 77 19.35 4.88 -5.41
N TYR A 78 18.96 5.27 -4.16
CA TYR A 78 17.57 5.54 -3.85
C TYR A 78 17.02 6.73 -4.64
N LYS A 79 17.81 7.80 -4.82
CA LYS A 79 17.43 8.95 -5.66
C LYS A 79 17.18 8.52 -7.11
N TRP A 80 18.01 7.65 -7.65
CA TRP A 80 17.84 7.15 -9.02
C TRP A 80 16.57 6.31 -9.16
N PHE A 81 16.35 5.31 -8.28
CA PHE A 81 15.09 4.54 -8.27
C PHE A 81 13.88 5.43 -8.10
N TRP A 82 13.93 6.36 -7.14
CA TRP A 82 12.88 7.34 -6.90
C TRP A 82 12.55 8.14 -8.17
N SER A 83 13.55 8.67 -8.85
CA SER A 83 13.33 9.46 -10.07
C SER A 83 12.63 8.64 -11.16
N ILE A 84 12.98 7.37 -11.32
CA ILE A 84 12.31 6.48 -12.28
C ILE A 84 10.86 6.22 -11.85
N LEU A 85 10.61 5.94 -10.57
CA LEU A 85 9.24 5.77 -10.06
C LEU A 85 8.39 7.01 -10.33
N VAL A 86 8.91 8.20 -10.05
CA VAL A 86 8.22 9.47 -10.35
C VAL A 86 7.93 9.62 -11.84
N LEU A 87 8.91 9.36 -12.70
CA LEU A 87 8.73 9.44 -14.17
C LEU A 87 7.68 8.45 -14.68
N THR A 88 7.66 7.23 -14.13
CA THR A 88 6.63 6.24 -14.51
C THR A 88 5.23 6.69 -14.12
N VAL A 89 5.05 7.26 -12.93
CA VAL A 89 3.74 7.78 -12.50
C VAL A 89 3.33 8.99 -13.32
N MET A 90 4.27 9.88 -13.68
CA MET A 90 3.99 10.98 -14.63
C MET A 90 3.53 10.45 -15.99
N GLY A 91 4.20 9.40 -16.51
CA GLY A 91 3.75 8.71 -17.71
C GLY A 91 2.34 8.15 -17.58
N LEU A 92 2.01 7.50 -16.45
CA LEU A 92 0.65 7.00 -16.20
C LEU A 92 -0.38 8.14 -16.13
N LEU A 93 -0.06 9.26 -15.48
CA LEU A 93 -0.96 10.42 -15.40
C LEU A 93 -1.30 11.00 -16.77
N ILE A 94 -0.33 11.02 -17.68
CA ILE A 94 -0.48 11.60 -19.04
C ILE A 94 -1.13 10.60 -20.00
N PHE A 95 -0.62 9.38 -20.05
CA PHE A 95 -0.97 8.44 -21.11
C PHE A 95 -2.17 7.55 -20.77
N PHE A 96 -2.43 7.27 -19.49
CA PHE A 96 -3.52 6.38 -19.11
C PHE A 96 -4.91 6.94 -19.44
N PRO A 97 -5.23 8.24 -19.21
CA PRO A 97 -6.51 8.83 -19.60
C PRO A 97 -6.79 8.70 -21.10
N ILE A 98 -5.74 8.76 -21.93
CA ILE A 98 -5.85 8.76 -23.40
C ILE A 98 -5.94 7.34 -23.93
N TYR A 99 -5.05 6.46 -23.50
CA TYR A 99 -4.83 5.15 -24.12
C TYR A 99 -5.36 3.97 -23.29
N GLY A 100 -5.68 4.15 -22.00
CA GLY A 100 -6.09 3.04 -21.13
C GLY A 100 -5.02 1.96 -21.02
N TYR A 101 -5.45 0.69 -20.91
CA TYR A 101 -4.53 -0.47 -20.85
C TYR A 101 -3.98 -0.85 -22.24
N THR A 102 -3.23 0.05 -22.87
CA THR A 102 -2.45 -0.24 -24.07
C THR A 102 -0.97 -0.40 -23.74
N LEU A 103 -0.16 -0.71 -24.75
CA LEU A 103 1.27 -0.99 -24.57
C LEU A 103 2.00 0.12 -23.81
N ILE A 104 1.71 1.40 -24.09
CA ILE A 104 2.45 2.53 -23.48
C ILE A 104 2.19 2.60 -21.95
N PRO A 105 0.95 2.73 -21.44
CA PRO A 105 0.72 2.74 -19.99
C PRO A 105 1.13 1.43 -19.30
N ILE A 106 0.96 0.28 -19.95
CA ILE A 106 1.40 -1.01 -19.39
C ILE A 106 2.92 -1.02 -19.22
N SER A 107 3.68 -0.47 -20.17
CA SER A 107 5.15 -0.38 -20.04
C SER A 107 5.56 0.45 -18.83
N PHE A 108 4.87 1.56 -18.55
CA PHE A 108 5.11 2.35 -17.33
C PHE A 108 4.75 1.58 -16.05
N LEU A 109 3.64 0.82 -16.06
CA LEU A 109 3.28 -0.03 -14.90
C LEU A 109 4.32 -1.11 -14.64
N VAL A 110 4.78 -1.81 -15.68
CA VAL A 110 5.81 -2.85 -15.57
C VAL A 110 7.12 -2.25 -15.08
N LEU A 111 7.54 -1.11 -15.63
CA LEU A 111 8.76 -0.42 -15.19
C LEU A 111 8.65 0.02 -13.73
N PHE A 112 7.50 0.59 -13.32
CA PHE A 112 7.24 0.93 -11.92
C PHE A 112 7.40 -0.29 -11.02
N LEU A 113 6.77 -1.40 -11.37
CA LEU A 113 6.79 -2.64 -10.60
C LEU A 113 8.22 -3.18 -10.44
N LEU A 114 8.99 -3.26 -11.52
CA LEU A 114 10.36 -3.74 -11.49
C LEU A 114 11.26 -2.85 -10.63
N VAL A 115 11.18 -1.52 -10.81
CA VAL A 115 11.98 -0.57 -10.03
C VAL A 115 11.59 -0.59 -8.56
N SER A 116 10.30 -0.74 -8.25
CA SER A 116 9.83 -0.87 -6.87
C SER A 116 10.37 -2.14 -6.18
N TYR A 117 10.54 -3.24 -6.91
CA TYR A 117 11.18 -4.45 -6.37
C TYR A 117 12.63 -4.20 -5.98
N PHE A 118 13.42 -3.54 -6.82
CA PHE A 118 14.81 -3.20 -6.49
C PHE A 118 14.88 -2.22 -5.32
N TYR A 119 13.98 -1.24 -5.28
CA TYR A 119 13.89 -0.28 -4.18
C TYR A 119 13.59 -0.98 -2.85
N LEU A 120 12.50 -1.73 -2.80
CA LEU A 120 12.04 -2.42 -1.58
C LEU A 120 12.97 -3.57 -1.17
N GLY A 121 13.56 -4.29 -2.13
CA GLY A 121 14.58 -5.31 -1.86
C GLY A 121 15.82 -4.71 -1.18
N ARG A 122 16.29 -3.55 -1.69
CA ARG A 122 17.38 -2.82 -1.03
C ARG A 122 16.98 -2.34 0.37
N LEU A 123 15.75 -1.87 0.53
CA LEU A 123 15.22 -1.43 1.83
C LEU A 123 15.19 -2.59 2.83
N LEU A 124 14.73 -3.77 2.42
CA LEU A 124 14.77 -4.99 3.25
C LEU A 124 16.18 -5.30 3.72
N ASN A 125 17.17 -5.26 2.82
CA ASN A 125 18.57 -5.52 3.19
C ASN A 125 19.08 -4.50 4.22
N CYS A 126 18.69 -3.22 4.11
CA CYS A 126 19.07 -2.19 5.09
C CYS A 126 18.50 -2.44 6.49
N ILE A 127 17.30 -3.04 6.58
CA ILE A 127 16.60 -3.24 7.86
C ILE A 127 16.67 -4.69 8.37
N GLN A 128 17.37 -5.60 7.68
CA GLN A 128 17.35 -7.04 7.98
C GLN A 128 17.87 -7.36 9.39
N GLY A 129 18.94 -6.70 9.84
CA GLY A 129 19.53 -6.89 11.17
C GLY A 129 18.91 -6.03 12.28
N ALA A 130 18.00 -5.11 11.93
CA ALA A 130 17.43 -4.19 12.88
C ALA A 130 16.43 -4.88 13.81
N GLN A 131 16.57 -4.59 15.13
CA GLN A 131 15.74 -5.14 16.18
C GLN A 131 14.60 -4.18 16.54
N GLY A 132 13.38 -4.70 16.68
CA GLY A 132 12.20 -3.96 17.07
C GLY A 132 10.97 -4.43 16.31
N PHE A 133 9.82 -4.28 16.97
CA PHE A 133 8.56 -4.71 16.37
C PHE A 133 8.17 -3.84 15.18
N GLU A 134 8.51 -2.55 15.22
CA GLU A 134 8.35 -1.60 14.13
C GLU A 134 9.07 -2.06 12.86
N TYR A 135 10.30 -2.56 12.97
CA TYR A 135 11.03 -3.13 11.83
C TYR A 135 10.41 -4.44 11.33
N SER A 136 9.84 -5.24 12.24
CA SER A 136 9.12 -6.47 11.85
C SER A 136 7.87 -6.13 11.04
N LEU A 137 7.08 -5.13 11.46
CA LEU A 137 5.92 -4.65 10.72
C LEU A 137 6.31 -4.12 9.34
N LEU A 138 7.40 -3.36 9.24
CA LEU A 138 7.90 -2.85 7.97
C LEU A 138 8.29 -4.00 7.02
N ARG A 139 8.98 -5.03 7.53
CA ARG A 139 9.31 -6.23 6.75
C ARG A 139 8.06 -6.95 6.26
N PHE A 140 7.06 -7.18 7.14
CA PHE A 140 5.80 -7.78 6.74
C PHE A 140 5.07 -6.97 5.68
N GLY A 141 5.00 -5.63 5.83
CA GLY A 141 4.44 -4.77 4.80
C GLY A 141 5.11 -4.98 3.45
N ILE A 142 6.44 -4.99 3.40
CA ILE A 142 7.19 -5.21 2.15
C ILE A 142 6.94 -6.63 1.59
N TYR A 143 6.87 -7.67 2.42
CA TYR A 143 6.53 -9.01 1.96
C TYR A 143 5.11 -9.08 1.38
N TYR A 144 4.15 -8.39 1.97
CA TYR A 144 2.80 -8.27 1.41
C TYR A 144 2.76 -7.50 0.10
N TYR A 145 3.64 -6.51 -0.11
CA TYR A 145 3.80 -5.89 -1.41
C TYR A 145 4.23 -6.89 -2.48
N PHE A 146 5.27 -7.68 -2.20
CA PHE A 146 5.71 -8.72 -3.13
C PHE A 146 4.62 -9.77 -3.37
N LEU A 147 3.92 -10.19 -2.32
CA LEU A 147 2.80 -11.13 -2.44
C LEU A 147 1.68 -10.55 -3.31
N SER A 148 1.24 -9.31 -3.06
CA SER A 148 0.19 -8.65 -3.83
C SER A 148 0.55 -8.58 -5.32
N SER A 149 1.79 -8.25 -5.62
CA SER A 149 2.27 -8.05 -6.98
C SER A 149 2.31 -9.33 -7.82
N LEU A 150 2.27 -10.52 -7.22
CA LEU A 150 2.15 -11.78 -7.97
C LEU A 150 0.91 -11.77 -8.87
N ALA A 151 -0.22 -11.28 -8.37
CA ALA A 151 -1.44 -11.21 -9.16
C ALA A 151 -1.30 -10.30 -10.39
N VAL A 152 -0.48 -9.24 -10.31
CA VAL A 152 -0.26 -8.30 -11.42
C VAL A 152 0.33 -9.01 -12.64
N TRP A 153 1.17 -10.03 -12.44
CA TRP A 153 1.74 -10.84 -13.53
C TRP A 153 0.73 -11.81 -14.15
N PHE A 154 -0.23 -12.30 -13.37
CA PHE A 154 -1.23 -13.25 -13.85
C PHE A 154 -2.45 -12.58 -14.49
N VAL A 155 -2.84 -11.38 -14.04
CA VAL A 155 -3.99 -10.64 -14.54
C VAL A 155 -3.99 -10.49 -16.08
N PRO A 156 -2.90 -10.06 -16.74
CA PRO A 156 -2.89 -9.95 -18.21
C PRO A 156 -3.05 -11.30 -18.91
N VAL A 157 -2.46 -12.36 -18.37
CA VAL A 157 -2.55 -13.72 -18.92
C VAL A 157 -3.99 -14.24 -18.87
N VAL A 158 -4.65 -14.06 -17.72
CA VAL A 158 -6.06 -14.47 -17.55
C VAL A 158 -6.97 -13.65 -18.45
N LEU A 159 -6.74 -12.32 -18.51
CA LEU A 159 -7.54 -11.42 -19.36
C LEU A 159 -7.46 -11.81 -20.85
N LEU A 160 -6.27 -12.13 -21.35
CA LEU A 160 -6.05 -12.50 -22.74
C LEU A 160 -6.63 -13.87 -23.10
N LYS A 161 -6.53 -14.86 -22.17
CA LYS A 161 -6.98 -16.22 -22.43
C LYS A 161 -8.47 -16.45 -22.15
N PHE A 162 -8.99 -15.83 -21.11
CA PHE A 162 -10.32 -16.15 -20.55
C PHE A 162 -11.25 -14.94 -20.44
N GLY A 163 -10.76 -13.74 -20.78
CA GLY A 163 -11.52 -12.50 -20.61
C GLY A 163 -11.71 -12.13 -19.12
N LYS A 164 -12.65 -11.22 -18.86
CA LYS A 164 -13.03 -10.82 -17.49
C LYS A 164 -13.97 -11.85 -16.88
N ASN A 165 -13.39 -12.90 -16.32
CA ASN A 165 -14.08 -13.98 -15.62
C ASN A 165 -13.87 -13.89 -14.09
N ILE A 166 -14.41 -14.86 -13.34
CA ILE A 166 -14.27 -14.93 -11.87
C ILE A 166 -12.79 -14.86 -11.45
N LEU A 167 -11.92 -15.66 -12.09
CA LEU A 167 -10.48 -15.67 -11.76
C LEU A 167 -9.81 -14.31 -11.98
N TYR A 168 -10.22 -13.57 -13.03
CA TYR A 168 -9.72 -12.20 -13.26
C TYR A 168 -10.05 -11.30 -12.07
N TYR A 169 -11.30 -11.32 -11.59
CA TYR A 169 -11.71 -10.49 -10.45
C TYR A 169 -11.05 -10.95 -9.14
N ASP A 170 -10.91 -12.25 -8.91
CA ASP A 170 -10.22 -12.77 -7.73
C ASP A 170 -8.75 -12.35 -7.69
N LEU A 171 -8.05 -12.33 -8.84
CA LEU A 171 -6.67 -11.80 -8.91
C LEU A 171 -6.62 -10.30 -8.63
N VAL A 172 -7.60 -9.53 -9.11
CA VAL A 172 -7.68 -8.09 -8.79
C VAL A 172 -7.93 -7.89 -7.30
N TYR A 173 -8.85 -8.64 -6.68
CA TYR A 173 -9.10 -8.60 -5.23
C TYR A 173 -7.89 -9.06 -4.43
N PHE A 174 -7.17 -10.08 -4.89
CA PHE A 174 -5.91 -10.52 -4.27
C PHE A 174 -4.88 -9.40 -4.25
N TYR A 175 -4.65 -8.76 -5.40
CA TYR A 175 -3.76 -7.62 -5.50
C TYR A 175 -4.15 -6.49 -4.53
N LEU A 176 -5.40 -6.05 -4.59
CA LEU A 176 -5.89 -4.95 -3.77
C LEU A 176 -5.87 -5.30 -2.28
N HIS A 177 -6.27 -6.50 -1.90
CA HIS A 177 -6.28 -6.93 -0.51
C HIS A 177 -4.89 -6.88 0.13
N PHE A 178 -3.91 -7.52 -0.50
CA PHE A 178 -2.54 -7.54 0.04
C PHE A 178 -1.80 -6.22 -0.13
N LEU A 179 -2.15 -5.40 -1.12
CA LEU A 179 -1.61 -4.06 -1.25
C LEU A 179 -2.14 -3.14 -0.13
N TYR A 180 -3.45 -3.13 0.12
CA TYR A 180 -4.05 -2.23 1.12
C TYR A 180 -3.87 -2.74 2.54
N ASN A 181 -4.43 -3.92 2.82
CA ASN A 181 -4.47 -4.49 4.17
C ASN A 181 -3.12 -5.10 4.57
N GLY A 182 -2.29 -5.45 3.60
CA GLY A 182 -0.93 -5.91 3.81
C GLY A 182 0.08 -4.76 3.79
N PHE A 183 0.46 -4.27 2.60
CA PHE A 183 1.56 -3.31 2.48
C PHE A 183 1.27 -1.99 3.17
N PHE A 184 0.24 -1.24 2.74
CA PHE A 184 0.02 0.11 3.28
C PHE A 184 -0.28 0.09 4.77
N VAL A 185 -1.18 -0.78 5.23
CA VAL A 185 -1.56 -0.85 6.64
C VAL A 185 -0.35 -1.19 7.53
N PHE A 186 0.47 -2.17 7.14
CA PHE A 186 1.63 -2.56 7.94
C PHE A 186 2.75 -1.53 7.93
N VAL A 187 2.98 -0.86 6.81
CA VAL A 187 3.94 0.26 6.76
C VAL A 187 3.45 1.42 7.64
N LEU A 188 2.17 1.78 7.57
CA LEU A 188 1.60 2.83 8.43
C LEU A 188 1.67 2.46 9.92
N PHE A 189 1.36 1.23 10.30
CA PHE A 189 1.54 0.78 11.68
C PHE A 189 3.00 0.78 12.11
N SER A 190 3.92 0.40 11.22
CA SER A 190 5.35 0.48 11.48
C SER A 190 5.80 1.91 11.79
N LEU A 191 5.39 2.87 10.95
CA LEU A 191 5.67 4.30 11.14
C LEU A 191 5.02 4.82 12.44
N PHE A 192 3.78 4.42 12.71
CA PHE A 192 3.04 4.81 13.90
C PHE A 192 3.75 4.33 15.17
N ILE A 193 4.12 3.05 15.26
CA ILE A 193 4.85 2.51 16.41
C ILE A 193 6.21 3.22 16.58
N LYS A 194 6.90 3.47 15.46
CA LYS A 194 8.18 4.20 15.50
C LYS A 194 8.02 5.64 16.01
N SER A 195 6.88 6.29 15.73
CA SER A 195 6.58 7.65 16.17
C SER A 195 6.20 7.77 17.65
N LEU A 196 5.65 6.70 18.25
CA LEU A 196 5.19 6.71 19.65
C LEU A 196 6.33 6.75 20.67
N LEU A 197 7.56 6.38 20.27
CA LEU A 197 8.75 6.34 21.14
C LEU A 197 8.56 5.55 22.46
N LEU A 198 7.64 4.57 22.46
CA LEU A 198 7.33 3.75 23.64
C LEU A 198 8.51 2.86 24.01
N ASP A 199 8.75 2.67 25.31
CA ASP A 199 9.67 1.65 25.77
C ASP A 199 9.07 0.26 25.50
N ARG A 200 9.94 -0.71 25.14
CA ARG A 200 9.53 -2.08 24.83
C ARG A 200 8.99 -2.84 26.04
N THR A 201 9.29 -2.38 27.23
CA THR A 201 8.80 -2.91 28.51
C THR A 201 7.45 -2.36 28.91
N ASP A 202 7.02 -1.25 28.29
CA ASP A 202 5.76 -0.60 28.62
C ASP A 202 4.56 -1.52 28.36
N PHE A 203 3.59 -1.44 29.24
CA PHE A 203 2.33 -2.18 29.14
C PHE A 203 1.61 -1.85 27.82
N GLU A 204 1.58 -0.57 27.44
CA GLU A 204 1.00 -0.06 26.22
C GLU A 204 1.63 -0.69 24.99
N TYR A 205 2.96 -0.74 24.93
CA TYR A 205 3.70 -1.37 23.83
C TYR A 205 3.34 -2.84 23.69
N GLN A 206 3.26 -3.58 24.80
CA GLN A 206 2.95 -5.01 24.77
C GLN A 206 1.52 -5.28 24.27
N TYR A 207 0.54 -4.45 24.64
CA TYR A 207 -0.83 -4.59 24.17
C TYR A 207 -0.95 -4.22 22.69
N ILE A 208 -0.34 -3.15 22.24
CA ILE A 208 -0.31 -2.75 20.82
C ILE A 208 0.36 -3.84 20.00
N LYS A 209 1.48 -4.38 20.45
CA LYS A 209 2.19 -5.50 19.79
C LYS A 209 1.30 -6.73 19.63
N LYS A 210 0.56 -7.13 20.68
CA LYS A 210 -0.39 -8.25 20.60
C LYS A 210 -1.51 -7.99 19.60
N GLY A 211 -2.08 -6.78 19.59
CA GLY A 211 -3.12 -6.38 18.65
C GLY A 211 -2.62 -6.43 17.20
N LEU A 212 -1.48 -5.83 16.91
CA LEU A 212 -0.90 -5.84 15.57
C LEU A 212 -0.44 -7.22 15.11
N PHE A 213 -0.02 -8.09 16.04
CA PHE A 213 0.26 -9.49 15.73
C PHE A 213 -1.00 -10.23 15.28
N LEU A 214 -2.15 -10.02 15.96
CA LEU A 214 -3.44 -10.59 15.56
C LEU A 214 -3.91 -10.05 14.21
N ILE A 215 -3.69 -8.77 13.91
CA ILE A 215 -3.95 -8.22 12.57
C ILE A 215 -3.11 -8.94 11.53
N ASN A 216 -1.82 -9.20 11.81
CA ASN A 216 -0.96 -9.92 10.87
C ASN A 216 -1.45 -11.34 10.60
N LEU A 217 -1.91 -12.06 11.63
CA LEU A 217 -2.53 -13.38 11.45
C LEU A 217 -3.84 -13.31 10.66
N ALA A 218 -4.57 -12.19 10.75
CA ALA A 218 -5.84 -11.99 10.09
C ALA A 218 -5.72 -11.69 8.58
N VAL A 219 -4.60 -11.12 8.12
CA VAL A 219 -4.46 -10.64 6.72
C VAL A 219 -4.77 -11.75 5.71
N ILE A 220 -4.18 -12.93 5.87
CA ILE A 220 -4.39 -14.03 4.91
C ILE A 220 -5.83 -14.58 4.99
N PRO A 221 -6.37 -14.92 6.16
CA PRO A 221 -7.76 -15.40 6.25
C PRO A 221 -8.80 -14.41 5.75
N THR A 222 -8.64 -13.11 6.01
CA THR A 222 -9.62 -12.10 5.57
C THR A 222 -9.65 -11.89 4.06
N PHE A 223 -8.64 -12.31 3.32
CA PHE A 223 -8.71 -12.36 1.86
C PHE A 223 -9.89 -13.19 1.38
N PHE A 224 -10.24 -14.28 2.07
CA PHE A 224 -11.35 -15.15 1.70
C PHE A 224 -12.72 -14.44 1.76
N LEU A 225 -12.84 -13.34 2.52
CA LEU A 225 -14.03 -12.47 2.48
C LEU A 225 -14.13 -11.70 1.17
N SER A 226 -13.01 -11.40 0.52
CA SER A 226 -12.99 -10.70 -0.77
C SER A 226 -13.47 -11.57 -1.94
N VAL A 227 -13.46 -12.89 -1.79
CA VAL A 227 -13.94 -13.84 -2.83
C VAL A 227 -15.32 -14.42 -2.52
N TYR A 228 -15.93 -14.04 -1.39
CA TYR A 228 -17.24 -14.50 -0.96
C TYR A 228 -18.39 -14.11 -1.91
N TRP A 229 -18.21 -13.07 -2.71
CA TRP A 229 -19.22 -12.57 -3.65
C TRP A 229 -19.67 -13.60 -4.70
N HIS A 230 -18.86 -14.62 -5.00
CA HIS A 230 -19.17 -15.66 -6.01
C HIS A 230 -19.21 -17.08 -5.45
N THR A 231 -18.92 -17.29 -4.16
CA THR A 231 -18.90 -18.63 -3.57
C THR A 231 -19.55 -18.62 -2.18
N SER A 232 -20.40 -19.62 -1.95
CA SER A 232 -21.00 -19.92 -0.64
C SER A 232 -20.32 -21.10 0.07
N ASN A 233 -19.11 -21.48 -0.35
CA ASN A 233 -18.39 -22.59 0.25
C ASN A 233 -18.17 -22.34 1.74
N SER A 234 -18.64 -23.24 2.61
CA SER A 234 -18.59 -23.12 4.07
C SER A 234 -17.16 -22.98 4.60
N ILE A 235 -16.18 -23.59 3.96
CA ILE A 235 -14.75 -23.45 4.34
C ILE A 235 -14.27 -22.04 4.09
N VAL A 236 -14.58 -21.45 2.93
CA VAL A 236 -14.22 -20.06 2.57
C VAL A 236 -14.83 -19.10 3.59
N VAL A 237 -16.11 -19.28 3.91
CA VAL A 237 -16.82 -18.48 4.93
C VAL A 237 -16.18 -18.63 6.30
N ALA A 238 -15.89 -19.85 6.74
CA ALA A 238 -15.32 -20.13 8.06
C ALA A 238 -13.93 -19.50 8.19
N VAL A 239 -13.06 -19.66 7.17
CA VAL A 239 -11.70 -19.09 7.19
C VAL A 239 -11.76 -17.57 7.20
N GLY A 240 -12.58 -16.96 6.33
CA GLY A 240 -12.75 -15.50 6.29
C GLY A 240 -13.29 -14.94 7.60
N SER A 241 -14.30 -15.61 8.19
CA SER A 241 -14.89 -15.24 9.48
C SER A 241 -13.88 -15.35 10.63
N ALA A 242 -13.02 -16.38 10.64
CA ALA A 242 -11.94 -16.50 11.61
C ALA A 242 -10.98 -15.30 11.52
N GLY A 243 -10.64 -14.85 10.32
CA GLY A 243 -9.85 -13.64 10.11
C GLY A 243 -10.54 -12.39 10.70
N ALA A 244 -11.85 -12.24 10.48
CA ALA A 244 -12.61 -11.13 11.05
C ALA A 244 -12.62 -11.17 12.59
N VAL A 245 -12.74 -12.36 13.20
CA VAL A 245 -12.65 -12.52 14.67
C VAL A 245 -11.28 -12.09 15.17
N PHE A 246 -10.17 -12.45 14.50
CA PHE A 246 -8.83 -11.97 14.86
C PHE A 246 -8.73 -10.45 14.79
N GLN A 247 -9.34 -9.79 13.81
CA GLN A 247 -9.37 -8.31 13.72
C GLN A 247 -10.17 -7.70 14.88
N MET A 248 -11.31 -8.28 15.26
CA MET A 248 -12.09 -7.81 16.42
C MET A 248 -11.30 -7.96 17.73
N LEU A 249 -10.64 -9.10 17.94
CA LEU A 249 -9.76 -9.29 19.09
C LEU A 249 -8.58 -8.31 19.08
N ALA A 250 -7.98 -8.07 17.92
CA ALA A 250 -6.93 -7.09 17.75
C ALA A 250 -7.38 -5.69 18.20
N LEU A 251 -8.59 -5.27 17.81
CA LEU A 251 -9.16 -3.98 18.21
C LEU A 251 -9.24 -3.85 19.74
N LEU A 252 -9.62 -4.91 20.46
CA LEU A 252 -9.66 -4.92 21.94
C LEU A 252 -8.26 -4.73 22.56
N PHE A 253 -7.23 -5.33 21.97
CA PHE A 253 -5.86 -5.14 22.43
C PHE A 253 -5.35 -3.74 22.11
N LEU A 254 -5.58 -3.26 20.90
CA LEU A 254 -5.17 -1.92 20.48
C LEU A 254 -5.84 -0.82 21.31
N SER A 255 -7.16 -0.93 21.56
CA SER A 255 -7.87 0.03 22.38
C SER A 255 -7.33 0.10 23.82
N LYS A 256 -7.01 -1.06 24.43
CA LYS A 256 -6.39 -1.09 25.76
C LYS A 256 -5.01 -0.45 25.79
N GLY A 257 -4.18 -0.68 24.79
CA GLY A 257 -2.86 -0.07 24.67
C GLY A 257 -2.92 1.44 24.43
N LEU A 258 -3.82 1.91 23.55
CA LEU A 258 -3.91 3.32 23.17
C LEU A 258 -4.62 4.19 24.23
N VAL A 259 -5.66 3.69 24.90
CA VAL A 259 -6.41 4.45 25.92
C VAL A 259 -5.55 4.70 27.16
N ARG A 260 -4.76 3.72 27.60
CA ARG A 260 -3.85 3.89 28.74
C ARG A 260 -2.65 4.77 28.44
N GLY A 261 -2.11 4.71 27.21
CA GLY A 261 -1.01 5.57 26.78
C GLY A 261 -1.36 7.06 26.74
N LYS A 262 -2.64 7.43 26.58
CA LYS A 262 -3.07 8.83 26.67
C LYS A 262 -2.86 9.47 28.06
N ALA A 263 -2.82 8.68 29.11
CA ALA A 263 -2.52 9.18 30.46
C ALA A 263 -1.05 9.59 30.64
N ALA A 264 -0.15 9.20 29.72
CA ALA A 264 1.28 9.52 29.77
C ALA A 264 1.70 10.64 28.79
N ILE A 265 0.79 11.09 27.90
CA ILE A 265 1.10 12.09 26.84
C ILE A 265 0.56 13.49 27.21
N PHE A 266 -0.19 13.62 28.30
CA PHE A 266 -0.62 14.86 28.94
C PHE A 266 -0.07 14.91 30.38
#